data_14294e9a0dfe28d6ddc46a32201c2a3f
#
_entry.id   14294e9a0dfe28d6ddc46a32201c2a3f
#
_cell.length_a   1.000
_cell.length_b   1.000
_cell.length_c   1.000
_cell.angle_alpha   90.00
_cell.angle_beta   90.00
_cell.angle_gamma   90.00
#
_symmetry.space_group_name_H-M   'P 1'
#
loop_
_entity.id
_entity.type
_entity.pdbx_description
1 polymer ?
#
loop_
_entity_poly.entity_id
_entity_poly.type
_entity_poly.pdbx_seq_one_letter_code
_entity_poly.pdbx_strand_id
1 'polypeptide(L)'
;MIRSRIALAVLLSIVAGIPPAAANMAYVTNERDNSLSVIDLDQMKTVKTVPVGQRPRGITITKDGSEILICASDDDTIQIVDPGTLRVVGDLPSGPDPETFALHVSGNPLFVSNENDNLITVVDLNTRKMLVQIPTGVEPEGMAVSPDGGTIVNTSETTNMAHFFDYTTRKMVASVLVDARPRIAQFKRDGSEVWVSSELGGTVSVIDSAKHVVTHKIGFNVQGLRAEAVQPVGIRFTPDSTTAFVALGPANRVAVIDARTYEVKKYLLVGQRVWQMAFTPDAKYLLTTNGLSNDVSVIDVASLNVVKSIPVGRLPWGVVVAPQ
;
A
#
# COMPACT_ATOMS: atom_id res chain seq x y z
N MET A 1 31.96 66.91 -36.91
CA MET A 1 31.14 65.74 -37.27
C MET A 1 31.26 64.74 -36.16
N ILE A 2 30.31 64.75 -35.22
CA ILE A 2 30.27 63.85 -34.08
C ILE A 2 29.23 62.77 -34.40
N ARG A 3 29.67 61.52 -34.54
CA ARG A 3 28.77 60.36 -34.75
C ARG A 3 28.37 59.76 -33.39
N SER A 4 27.12 59.97 -33.00
CA SER A 4 26.50 59.34 -31.83
C SER A 4 26.23 57.86 -32.13
N ARG A 5 26.73 56.93 -31.28
CA ARG A 5 26.41 55.51 -31.31
C ARG A 5 25.31 55.27 -30.29
N ILE A 6 24.13 54.93 -30.75
CA ILE A 6 23.03 54.45 -29.90
C ILE A 6 23.28 52.97 -29.62
N ALA A 7 23.50 52.59 -28.39
CA ALA A 7 23.57 51.21 -27.91
C ALA A 7 22.14 50.73 -27.61
N LEU A 8 21.70 49.73 -28.34
CA LEU A 8 20.41 49.07 -28.11
C LEU A 8 20.61 47.98 -27.04
N ALA A 9 20.11 48.22 -25.83
CA ALA A 9 20.10 47.21 -24.79
C ALA A 9 18.91 46.28 -25.03
N VAL A 10 19.19 45.02 -25.33
CA VAL A 10 18.20 43.95 -25.41
C VAL A 10 17.98 43.42 -23.97
N LEU A 11 16.83 43.71 -23.36
CA LEU A 11 16.39 43.06 -22.14
C LEU A 11 15.93 41.63 -22.47
N LEU A 12 16.71 40.65 -22.07
CA LEU A 12 16.28 39.26 -22.05
C LEU A 12 15.40 39.07 -20.79
N SER A 13 14.09 39.02 -20.98
CA SER A 13 13.15 38.59 -19.91
C SER A 13 13.28 37.09 -19.74
N ILE A 14 13.90 36.65 -18.64
CA ILE A 14 13.88 35.26 -18.19
C ILE A 14 12.46 35.01 -17.67
N VAL A 15 11.64 34.34 -18.46
CA VAL A 15 10.39 33.76 -18.00
C VAL A 15 10.79 32.58 -17.11
N ALA A 16 10.80 32.78 -15.80
CA ALA A 16 10.87 31.68 -14.84
C ALA A 16 9.63 30.79 -15.08
N GLY A 17 9.83 29.69 -15.76
CA GLY A 17 8.79 28.67 -15.91
C GLY A 17 8.35 28.23 -14.52
N ILE A 18 7.07 28.39 -14.20
CA ILE A 18 6.44 27.75 -13.05
C ILE A 18 6.69 26.25 -13.27
N PRO A 19 7.34 25.54 -12.34
CA PRO A 19 7.48 24.09 -12.49
C PRO A 19 6.07 23.52 -12.67
N PRO A 20 5.86 22.56 -13.58
CA PRO A 20 4.57 21.89 -13.70
C PRO A 20 4.20 21.37 -12.31
N ALA A 21 2.99 21.68 -11.86
CA ALA A 21 2.43 21.07 -10.66
C ALA A 21 2.72 19.57 -10.74
N ALA A 22 3.29 18.99 -9.68
CA ALA A 22 3.63 17.58 -9.66
C ALA A 22 2.36 16.81 -10.07
N ALA A 23 2.43 16.12 -11.20
CA ALA A 23 1.27 15.43 -11.74
C ALA A 23 0.78 14.43 -10.68
N ASN A 24 -0.53 14.36 -10.49
CA ASN A 24 -1.19 13.50 -9.52
C ASN A 24 -1.10 12.05 -10.03
N MET A 25 0.00 11.34 -9.69
CA MET A 25 0.35 10.04 -10.24
C MET A 25 0.08 8.92 -9.26
N ALA A 26 -0.46 7.81 -9.76
CA ALA A 26 -0.51 6.55 -9.06
C ALA A 26 0.35 5.50 -9.78
N TYR A 27 0.91 4.60 -8.99
CA TYR A 27 1.80 3.54 -9.44
C TYR A 27 1.22 2.20 -9.03
N VAL A 28 1.16 1.25 -9.98
CA VAL A 28 0.51 -0.05 -9.79
C VAL A 28 1.46 -1.15 -10.23
N THR A 29 1.77 -2.08 -9.32
CA THR A 29 2.53 -3.29 -9.64
C THR A 29 1.65 -4.30 -10.37
N ASN A 30 2.13 -4.82 -11.50
CA ASN A 30 1.44 -5.84 -12.29
C ASN A 30 2.21 -7.15 -12.17
N GLU A 31 1.76 -8.00 -11.28
CA GLU A 31 2.45 -9.21 -10.83
C GLU A 31 2.83 -10.13 -12.00
N ARG A 32 1.89 -10.39 -12.93
CA ARG A 32 2.09 -11.30 -14.04
C ARG A 32 2.90 -10.72 -15.21
N ASP A 33 2.92 -9.40 -15.34
CA ASP A 33 3.62 -8.73 -16.42
C ASP A 33 5.02 -8.25 -16.01
N ASN A 34 5.42 -8.46 -14.76
CA ASN A 34 6.69 -7.95 -14.23
C ASN A 34 6.88 -6.47 -14.57
N SER A 35 5.84 -5.67 -14.29
CA SER A 35 5.79 -4.29 -14.75
C SER A 35 5.14 -3.36 -13.72
N LEU A 36 5.40 -2.07 -13.89
CA LEU A 36 4.78 -0.97 -13.15
C LEU A 36 3.94 -0.13 -14.11
N SER A 37 2.65 -0.03 -13.87
CA SER A 37 1.76 0.90 -14.57
C SER A 37 1.74 2.24 -13.87
N VAL A 38 1.81 3.33 -14.64
CA VAL A 38 1.73 4.71 -14.17
C VAL A 38 0.40 5.30 -14.63
N ILE A 39 -0.40 5.73 -13.67
CA ILE A 39 -1.72 6.33 -13.89
C ILE A 39 -1.63 7.82 -13.63
N ASP A 40 -2.03 8.62 -14.61
CA ASP A 40 -2.30 10.04 -14.44
C ASP A 40 -3.73 10.19 -13.90
N LEU A 41 -3.86 10.64 -12.66
CA LEU A 41 -5.15 10.76 -11.97
C LEU A 41 -5.96 11.98 -12.42
N ASP A 42 -5.34 12.98 -13.02
CA ASP A 42 -6.06 14.13 -13.58
C ASP A 42 -6.73 13.72 -14.90
N GLN A 43 -6.07 12.85 -15.68
CA GLN A 43 -6.61 12.30 -16.91
C GLN A 43 -7.40 10.99 -16.71
N MET A 44 -7.34 10.39 -15.53
CA MET A 44 -7.95 9.10 -15.18
C MET A 44 -7.60 7.99 -16.19
N LYS A 45 -6.31 7.87 -16.53
CA LYS A 45 -5.81 6.86 -17.48
C LYS A 45 -4.38 6.43 -17.18
N THR A 46 -4.04 5.23 -17.61
CA THR A 46 -2.66 4.74 -17.67
C THR A 46 -1.91 5.49 -18.75
N VAL A 47 -0.82 6.15 -18.39
CA VAL A 47 0.02 6.94 -19.32
C VAL A 47 1.30 6.22 -19.70
N LYS A 48 1.74 5.26 -18.88
CA LYS A 48 2.95 4.48 -19.14
C LYS A 48 2.91 3.14 -18.41
N THR A 49 3.60 2.14 -18.96
CA THR A 49 3.93 0.90 -18.28
C THR A 49 5.41 0.61 -18.55
N VAL A 50 6.15 0.30 -17.49
CA VAL A 50 7.59 0.05 -17.54
C VAL A 50 7.93 -1.29 -16.93
N PRO A 51 8.97 -2.00 -17.39
CA PRO A 51 9.41 -3.25 -16.78
C PRO A 51 10.03 -2.98 -15.42
N VAL A 52 9.79 -3.91 -14.50
CA VAL A 52 10.42 -4.02 -13.17
C VAL A 52 10.82 -5.48 -12.91
N GLY A 53 11.25 -5.80 -11.70
CA GLY A 53 11.62 -7.17 -11.32
C GLY A 53 10.45 -8.16 -11.37
N GLN A 54 10.78 -9.41 -11.10
CA GLN A 54 9.84 -10.52 -11.23
C GLN A 54 8.87 -10.58 -10.06
N ARG A 55 7.61 -10.89 -10.36
CA ARG A 55 6.49 -10.97 -9.41
C ARG A 55 6.42 -9.73 -8.49
N PRO A 56 6.26 -8.50 -9.07
CA PRO A 56 6.20 -7.29 -8.26
C PRO A 56 4.89 -7.23 -7.49
N ARG A 57 4.96 -7.16 -6.16
CA ARG A 57 3.82 -7.15 -5.24
C ARG A 57 3.75 -5.86 -4.42
N GLY A 58 4.26 -5.88 -3.19
CA GLY A 58 4.26 -4.72 -2.31
C GLY A 58 4.88 -3.50 -2.97
N ILE A 59 4.25 -2.35 -2.82
CA ILE A 59 4.74 -1.07 -3.34
C ILE A 59 4.53 0.03 -2.31
N THR A 60 5.53 0.89 -2.13
CA THR A 60 5.41 2.13 -1.38
C THR A 60 6.23 3.23 -2.05
N ILE A 61 6.09 4.45 -1.57
CA ILE A 61 6.88 5.59 -2.00
C ILE A 61 7.49 6.25 -0.76
N THR A 62 8.73 6.72 -0.87
CA THR A 62 9.37 7.46 0.20
C THR A 62 8.58 8.72 0.55
N LYS A 63 8.71 9.21 1.79
CA LYS A 63 7.94 10.38 2.27
C LYS A 63 8.12 11.64 1.44
N ASP A 64 9.31 11.82 0.90
CA ASP A 64 9.67 12.93 0.02
C ASP A 64 9.29 12.69 -1.45
N GLY A 65 8.74 11.52 -1.75
CA GLY A 65 8.35 11.13 -3.10
C GLY A 65 9.51 10.83 -4.06
N SER A 66 10.73 10.75 -3.55
CA SER A 66 11.94 10.61 -4.39
C SER A 66 12.17 9.19 -4.91
N GLU A 67 11.67 8.17 -4.23
CA GLU A 67 11.87 6.77 -4.59
C GLU A 67 10.59 5.95 -4.44
N ILE A 68 10.29 5.12 -5.43
CA ILE A 68 9.27 4.07 -5.36
C ILE A 68 9.99 2.78 -5.02
N LEU A 69 9.51 2.10 -3.97
CA LEU A 69 10.05 0.82 -3.52
C LEU A 69 9.08 -0.28 -3.89
N ILE A 70 9.58 -1.38 -4.48
CA ILE A 70 8.77 -2.49 -4.99
C ILE A 70 9.36 -3.82 -4.49
N CYS A 71 8.54 -4.66 -3.87
CA CYS A 71 8.89 -6.06 -3.63
C CYS A 71 8.94 -6.79 -4.98
N ALA A 72 10.14 -7.13 -5.46
CA ALA A 72 10.36 -8.02 -6.58
C ALA A 72 10.54 -9.43 -6.01
N SER A 73 9.40 -10.10 -5.77
CA SER A 73 9.33 -11.26 -4.86
C SER A 73 10.12 -12.45 -5.37
N ASP A 74 10.09 -12.74 -6.69
CA ASP A 74 10.87 -13.83 -7.29
C ASP A 74 12.35 -13.46 -7.53
N ASP A 75 12.73 -12.20 -7.34
CA ASP A 75 14.12 -11.73 -7.41
C ASP A 75 14.75 -11.58 -6.00
N ASP A 76 14.01 -11.88 -4.93
CA ASP A 76 14.45 -11.79 -3.53
C ASP A 76 14.99 -10.40 -3.14
N THR A 77 14.40 -9.33 -3.69
CA THR A 77 14.93 -7.97 -3.49
C THR A 77 13.81 -6.92 -3.43
N ILE A 78 14.14 -5.75 -2.90
CA ILE A 78 13.31 -4.55 -3.01
C ILE A 78 13.92 -3.64 -4.07
N GLN A 79 13.24 -3.49 -5.21
CA GLN A 79 13.71 -2.59 -6.25
C GLN A 79 13.38 -1.14 -5.95
N ILE A 80 14.29 -0.25 -6.34
CA ILE A 80 14.14 1.20 -6.26
C ILE A 80 13.89 1.73 -7.67
N VAL A 81 12.73 2.36 -7.84
CA VAL A 81 12.37 3.03 -9.11
C VAL A 81 12.36 4.54 -8.87
N ASP A 82 13.06 5.27 -9.72
CA ASP A 82 13.00 6.74 -9.77
C ASP A 82 11.69 7.19 -10.43
N PRO A 83 10.81 7.94 -9.73
CA PRO A 83 9.51 8.32 -10.27
C PRO A 83 9.59 9.31 -11.43
N GLY A 84 10.67 10.09 -11.54
CA GLY A 84 10.86 11.06 -12.63
C GLY A 84 11.26 10.42 -13.93
N THR A 85 12.14 9.43 -13.89
CA THR A 85 12.62 8.71 -15.09
C THR A 85 11.89 7.40 -15.35
N LEU A 86 11.23 6.84 -14.33
CA LEU A 86 10.56 5.53 -14.32
C LEU A 86 11.53 4.39 -14.64
N ARG A 87 12.76 4.48 -14.16
CA ARG A 87 13.81 3.47 -14.31
C ARG A 87 14.12 2.85 -12.94
N VAL A 88 14.42 1.57 -12.94
CA VAL A 88 15.07 0.92 -11.79
C VAL A 88 16.46 1.52 -11.65
N VAL A 89 16.75 2.10 -10.48
CA VAL A 89 18.01 2.80 -10.19
C VAL A 89 18.85 2.11 -9.12
N GLY A 90 18.35 1.03 -8.54
CA GLY A 90 19.05 0.23 -7.54
C GLY A 90 18.13 -0.76 -6.85
N ASP A 91 18.71 -1.49 -5.90
CA ASP A 91 18.03 -2.48 -5.10
C ASP A 91 18.39 -2.31 -3.62
N LEU A 92 17.47 -2.72 -2.74
CA LEU A 92 17.71 -2.88 -1.31
C LEU A 92 17.75 -4.36 -0.96
N PRO A 93 18.58 -4.76 0.00
CA PRO A 93 18.64 -6.14 0.45
C PRO A 93 17.31 -6.57 1.06
N SER A 94 16.90 -7.81 0.80
CA SER A 94 15.79 -8.49 1.43
C SER A 94 16.17 -9.92 1.79
N GLY A 95 15.29 -10.63 2.48
CA GLY A 95 15.30 -12.09 2.49
C GLY A 95 14.51 -12.62 1.29
N PRO A 96 14.39 -13.95 1.15
CA PRO A 96 13.65 -14.56 0.06
C PRO A 96 12.15 -14.23 0.14
N ASP A 97 11.57 -14.05 -1.04
CA ASP A 97 10.15 -13.80 -1.24
C ASP A 97 9.60 -12.62 -0.42
N PRO A 98 10.06 -11.36 -0.69
CA PRO A 98 9.48 -10.19 -0.05
C PRO A 98 8.06 -9.94 -0.55
N GLU A 99 7.08 -9.94 0.38
CA GLU A 99 5.66 -9.77 0.06
C GLU A 99 5.17 -8.34 0.23
N THR A 100 5.21 -7.85 1.45
CA THR A 100 4.84 -6.48 1.78
C THR A 100 5.86 -5.83 2.69
N PHE A 101 5.70 -4.54 2.85
CA PHE A 101 6.56 -3.78 3.75
C PHE A 101 5.82 -2.62 4.42
N ALA A 102 6.37 -2.10 5.50
CA ALA A 102 5.96 -0.86 6.12
C ALA A 102 7.16 0.05 6.34
N LEU A 103 6.98 1.31 5.98
CA LEU A 103 7.96 2.34 6.27
C LEU A 103 7.71 2.88 7.68
N HIS A 104 8.76 3.01 8.48
CA HIS A 104 8.65 3.64 9.78
C HIS A 104 8.12 5.07 9.66
N VAL A 105 7.39 5.55 10.68
CA VAL A 105 6.78 6.89 10.68
C VAL A 105 7.78 8.04 10.54
N SER A 106 9.07 7.83 10.84
CA SER A 106 10.13 8.80 10.55
C SER A 106 10.57 8.84 9.08
N GLY A 107 10.17 7.84 8.27
CA GLY A 107 10.65 7.63 6.90
C GLY A 107 11.81 6.64 6.79
N ASN A 108 12.34 6.12 7.91
CA ASN A 108 13.39 5.13 7.98
C ASN A 108 13.36 4.46 9.37
N PRO A 109 13.55 3.11 9.53
CA PRO A 109 13.81 2.13 8.47
C PRO A 109 12.56 1.61 7.74
N LEU A 110 12.80 0.71 6.76
CA LEU A 110 11.81 -0.12 6.10
C LEU A 110 11.78 -1.50 6.77
N PHE A 111 10.57 -2.02 7.02
CA PHE A 111 10.33 -3.38 7.52
C PHE A 111 9.72 -4.21 6.40
N VAL A 112 10.29 -5.35 6.08
CA VAL A 112 9.91 -6.21 4.95
C VAL A 112 9.53 -7.59 5.46
N SER A 113 8.35 -8.09 5.10
CA SER A 113 7.96 -9.49 5.33
C SER A 113 8.63 -10.38 4.29
N ASN A 114 9.33 -11.42 4.72
CA ASN A 114 9.95 -12.41 3.85
C ASN A 114 9.27 -13.76 4.08
N GLU A 115 8.42 -14.17 3.12
CA GLU A 115 7.50 -15.30 3.25
C GLU A 115 8.26 -16.62 3.46
N ASN A 116 9.32 -16.86 2.66
CA ASN A 116 9.97 -18.15 2.57
C ASN A 116 10.98 -18.45 3.69
N ASP A 117 11.43 -17.48 4.47
CA ASP A 117 12.36 -17.69 5.58
C ASP A 117 11.80 -17.33 6.97
N ASN A 118 10.52 -16.90 7.02
CA ASN A 118 9.82 -16.57 8.26
C ASN A 118 10.48 -15.43 9.05
N LEU A 119 10.99 -14.43 8.34
CA LEU A 119 11.70 -13.30 8.91
C LEU A 119 11.07 -11.96 8.52
N ILE A 120 11.31 -10.96 9.36
CA ILE A 120 11.14 -9.55 9.01
C ILE A 120 12.54 -9.00 8.76
N THR A 121 12.83 -8.56 7.54
CA THR A 121 14.08 -7.85 7.24
C THR A 121 13.91 -6.36 7.53
N VAL A 122 14.84 -5.77 8.26
CA VAL A 122 14.87 -4.34 8.58
C VAL A 122 15.99 -3.69 7.77
N VAL A 123 15.62 -2.72 6.93
CA VAL A 123 16.53 -2.06 6.00
C VAL A 123 16.64 -0.57 6.30
N ASP A 124 17.86 -0.06 6.44
CA ASP A 124 18.12 1.37 6.51
C ASP A 124 18.17 1.95 5.10
N LEU A 125 17.21 2.81 4.78
CA LEU A 125 17.11 3.44 3.47
C LEU A 125 18.25 4.43 3.19
N ASN A 126 18.80 5.08 4.22
CA ASN A 126 19.88 6.06 4.03
C ASN A 126 21.20 5.38 3.64
N THR A 127 21.51 4.26 4.28
CA THR A 127 22.73 3.49 4.01
C THR A 127 22.54 2.36 3.01
N ARG A 128 21.27 2.05 2.68
CA ARG A 128 20.85 0.93 1.80
C ARG A 128 21.35 -0.43 2.29
N LYS A 129 21.41 -0.60 3.60
CA LYS A 129 21.92 -1.83 4.24
C LYS A 129 20.86 -2.50 5.10
N MET A 130 20.89 -3.80 5.13
CA MET A 130 20.16 -4.59 6.13
C MET A 130 20.74 -4.27 7.51
N LEU A 131 19.86 -3.92 8.45
CA LEU A 131 20.22 -3.69 9.85
C LEU A 131 20.14 -4.98 10.66
N VAL A 132 19.05 -5.73 10.49
CA VAL A 132 18.78 -6.97 11.24
C VAL A 132 17.65 -7.73 10.55
N GLN A 133 17.59 -9.04 10.82
CA GLN A 133 16.43 -9.88 10.54
C GLN A 133 15.81 -10.32 11.87
N ILE A 134 14.49 -10.27 11.97
CA ILE A 134 13.71 -10.56 13.17
C ILE A 134 12.86 -11.80 12.90
N PRO A 135 13.04 -12.90 13.67
CA PRO A 135 12.16 -14.07 13.54
C PRO A 135 10.70 -13.72 13.83
N THR A 136 9.80 -14.23 12.99
CA THR A 136 8.36 -14.05 13.13
C THR A 136 7.63 -15.40 12.97
N GLY A 137 6.32 -15.38 12.68
CA GLY A 137 5.56 -16.60 12.41
C GLY A 137 5.77 -17.13 10.99
N VAL A 138 5.15 -18.25 10.69
CA VAL A 138 5.29 -18.93 9.38
C VAL A 138 4.49 -18.19 8.31
N GLU A 139 5.11 -18.00 7.14
CA GLU A 139 4.55 -17.25 6.01
C GLU A 139 4.13 -15.82 6.42
N PRO A 140 5.11 -14.95 6.76
CA PRO A 140 4.82 -13.57 7.09
C PRO A 140 4.39 -12.78 5.83
N GLU A 141 3.26 -12.06 5.94
CA GLU A 141 2.66 -11.34 4.82
C GLU A 141 2.55 -9.83 5.10
N GLY A 142 1.60 -9.44 5.91
CA GLY A 142 1.28 -8.04 6.16
C GLY A 142 2.22 -7.39 7.16
N MET A 143 2.57 -6.13 6.89
CA MET A 143 3.37 -5.29 7.77
C MET A 143 2.64 -3.99 8.10
N ALA A 144 2.69 -3.57 9.37
CA ALA A 144 2.21 -2.27 9.80
C ALA A 144 3.11 -1.67 10.89
N VAL A 145 3.20 -0.34 10.90
CA VAL A 145 3.86 0.42 11.97
C VAL A 145 2.81 1.30 12.62
N SER A 146 2.79 1.34 13.97
CA SER A 146 1.87 2.20 14.70
C SER A 146 2.13 3.68 14.43
N PRO A 147 1.11 4.56 14.56
CA PRO A 147 1.26 5.99 14.25
C PRO A 147 2.31 6.72 15.11
N ASP A 148 2.61 6.22 16.30
CA ASP A 148 3.69 6.71 17.16
C ASP A 148 5.06 6.12 16.84
N GLY A 149 5.11 5.12 15.95
CA GLY A 149 6.32 4.41 15.56
C GLY A 149 6.80 3.36 16.56
N GLY A 150 6.14 3.20 17.71
CA GLY A 150 6.61 2.34 18.80
C GLY A 150 6.36 0.85 18.58
N THR A 151 5.37 0.49 17.77
CA THR A 151 4.95 -0.89 17.57
C THR A 151 4.97 -1.28 16.10
N ILE A 152 5.46 -2.47 15.82
CA ILE A 152 5.41 -3.09 14.50
C ILE A 152 4.47 -4.29 14.60
N VAL A 153 3.60 -4.47 13.61
CA VAL A 153 2.74 -5.65 13.49
C VAL A 153 3.04 -6.37 12.21
N ASN A 154 3.23 -7.68 12.31
CA ASN A 154 3.36 -8.59 11.17
C ASN A 154 2.29 -9.68 11.26
N THR A 155 1.68 -10.03 10.14
CA THR A 155 0.74 -11.15 10.05
C THR A 155 1.45 -12.39 9.54
N SER A 156 1.04 -13.57 10.01
CA SER A 156 1.59 -14.86 9.58
C SER A 156 0.45 -15.76 9.13
N GLU A 157 0.43 -16.07 7.84
CA GLU A 157 -0.68 -16.76 7.18
C GLU A 157 -0.96 -18.14 7.75
N THR A 158 0.08 -18.98 7.81
CA THR A 158 -0.06 -20.39 8.23
C THR A 158 -0.35 -20.52 9.72
N THR A 159 0.17 -19.63 10.56
CA THR A 159 -0.07 -19.70 12.00
C THR A 159 -1.33 -18.98 12.47
N ASN A 160 -1.99 -18.23 11.59
CA ASN A 160 -3.19 -17.44 11.89
C ASN A 160 -2.95 -16.42 13.01
N MET A 161 -1.79 -15.75 12.99
CA MET A 161 -1.38 -14.83 14.04
C MET A 161 -1.12 -13.43 13.51
N ALA A 162 -1.38 -12.45 14.38
CA ALA A 162 -0.81 -11.11 14.29
C ALA A 162 0.25 -10.98 15.39
N HIS A 163 1.50 -10.80 14.99
CA HIS A 163 2.64 -10.67 15.90
C HIS A 163 2.98 -9.20 16.14
N PHE A 164 3.11 -8.81 17.39
CA PHE A 164 3.44 -7.45 17.82
C PHE A 164 4.89 -7.40 18.26
N PHE A 165 5.64 -6.43 17.76
CA PHE A 165 7.05 -6.21 18.09
C PHE A 165 7.24 -4.81 18.65
N ASP A 166 8.03 -4.68 19.69
CA ASP A 166 8.52 -3.39 20.15
C ASP A 166 9.61 -2.88 19.19
N TYR A 167 9.44 -1.68 18.67
CA TYR A 167 10.34 -1.09 17.67
C TYR A 167 11.78 -0.95 18.21
N THR A 168 11.94 -0.51 19.46
CA THR A 168 13.26 -0.19 20.03
C THR A 168 14.07 -1.45 20.31
N THR A 169 13.43 -2.45 20.93
CA THR A 169 14.11 -3.70 21.31
C THR A 169 14.08 -4.74 20.20
N ARG A 170 13.20 -4.57 19.18
CA ARG A 170 12.96 -5.52 18.10
C ARG A 170 12.54 -6.92 18.57
N LYS A 171 11.94 -6.98 19.75
CA LYS A 171 11.45 -8.23 20.34
C LYS A 171 9.94 -8.35 20.14
N MET A 172 9.49 -9.56 19.89
CA MET A 172 8.07 -9.89 19.93
C MET A 172 7.55 -9.69 21.35
N VAL A 173 6.50 -8.88 21.49
CA VAL A 173 5.86 -8.57 22.78
C VAL A 173 4.51 -9.28 22.94
N ALA A 174 3.86 -9.63 21.82
CA ALA A 174 2.62 -10.38 21.83
C ALA A 174 2.39 -11.12 20.51
N SER A 175 1.56 -12.15 20.57
CA SER A 175 1.00 -12.86 19.42
C SER A 175 -0.49 -13.03 19.63
N VAL A 176 -1.29 -12.52 18.71
CA VAL A 176 -2.74 -12.52 18.81
C VAL A 176 -3.32 -13.46 17.76
N LEU A 177 -4.07 -14.47 18.20
CA LEU A 177 -4.76 -15.39 17.31
C LEU A 177 -5.90 -14.64 16.59
N VAL A 178 -5.90 -14.70 15.28
CA VAL A 178 -6.94 -14.17 14.39
C VAL A 178 -7.56 -15.32 13.59
N ASP A 179 -8.42 -15.00 12.61
CA ASP A 179 -9.00 -16.06 11.79
C ASP A 179 -8.03 -16.48 10.65
N ALA A 180 -8.43 -17.49 9.88
CA ALA A 180 -7.54 -18.19 8.95
C ALA A 180 -6.98 -17.28 7.84
N ARG A 181 -5.69 -17.42 7.60
CA ARG A 181 -4.90 -16.73 6.58
C ARG A 181 -4.95 -15.20 6.71
N PRO A 182 -4.37 -14.63 7.80
CA PRO A 182 -4.31 -13.18 7.94
C PRO A 182 -3.38 -12.55 6.89
N ARG A 183 -3.86 -11.47 6.25
CA ARG A 183 -3.16 -10.79 5.16
C ARG A 183 -2.60 -9.45 5.62
N ILE A 184 -3.42 -8.44 5.75
CA ILE A 184 -3.01 -7.07 6.01
C ILE A 184 -3.35 -6.66 7.44
N ALA A 185 -2.40 -6.00 8.11
CA ALA A 185 -2.62 -5.25 9.32
C ALA A 185 -2.67 -3.75 9.00
N GLN A 186 -3.61 -3.02 9.61
CA GLN A 186 -3.72 -1.57 9.44
C GLN A 186 -4.11 -0.91 10.75
N PHE A 187 -3.28 0.01 11.24
CA PHE A 187 -3.62 0.81 12.42
C PHE A 187 -4.62 1.91 12.09
N LYS A 188 -5.52 2.20 13.04
CA LYS A 188 -6.22 3.48 13.08
C LYS A 188 -5.22 4.60 13.33
N ARG A 189 -5.56 5.81 12.89
CA ARG A 189 -4.64 6.96 12.99
C ARG A 189 -4.28 7.35 14.43
N ASP A 190 -5.17 7.10 15.39
CA ASP A 190 -4.93 7.34 16.81
C ASP A 190 -4.12 6.22 17.50
N GLY A 191 -3.81 5.16 16.78
CA GLY A 191 -3.05 4.01 17.27
C GLY A 191 -3.83 3.10 18.23
N SER A 192 -5.09 3.39 18.55
CA SER A 192 -5.88 2.63 19.53
C SER A 192 -6.20 1.20 19.11
N GLU A 193 -6.35 1.00 17.82
CA GLU A 193 -6.71 -0.30 17.24
C GLU A 193 -5.82 -0.61 16.03
N VAL A 194 -5.55 -1.90 15.83
CA VAL A 194 -5.07 -2.46 14.59
C VAL A 194 -6.09 -3.45 14.04
N TRP A 195 -6.48 -3.29 12.78
CA TRP A 195 -7.39 -4.19 12.10
C TRP A 195 -6.60 -5.16 11.24
N VAL A 196 -6.95 -6.44 11.32
CA VAL A 196 -6.28 -7.53 10.60
C VAL A 196 -7.30 -8.26 9.76
N SER A 197 -7.10 -8.28 8.44
CA SER A 197 -7.92 -9.05 7.51
C SER A 197 -7.50 -10.52 7.51
N SER A 198 -8.47 -11.43 7.51
CA SER A 198 -8.26 -12.88 7.45
C SER A 198 -8.93 -13.43 6.19
N GLU A 199 -8.12 -13.71 5.16
CA GLU A 199 -8.60 -14.03 3.81
C GLU A 199 -9.51 -15.25 3.79
N LEU A 200 -9.02 -16.39 4.28
CA LEU A 200 -9.80 -17.63 4.34
C LEU A 200 -10.79 -17.65 5.51
N GLY A 201 -10.53 -16.88 6.55
CA GLY A 201 -11.45 -16.69 7.66
C GLY A 201 -12.69 -15.86 7.30
N GLY A 202 -12.63 -15.09 6.22
CA GLY A 202 -13.74 -14.24 5.76
C GLY A 202 -14.08 -13.10 6.72
N THR A 203 -13.13 -12.65 7.56
CA THR A 203 -13.35 -11.67 8.62
C THR A 203 -12.27 -10.60 8.67
N VAL A 204 -12.55 -9.54 9.42
CA VAL A 204 -11.54 -8.59 9.91
C VAL A 204 -11.57 -8.63 11.44
N SER A 205 -10.43 -8.93 12.06
CA SER A 205 -10.24 -8.84 13.50
C SER A 205 -9.85 -7.43 13.92
N VAL A 206 -10.55 -6.84 14.88
CA VAL A 206 -10.21 -5.56 15.50
C VAL A 206 -9.47 -5.87 16.80
N ILE A 207 -8.22 -5.44 16.88
CA ILE A 207 -7.34 -5.71 18.03
C ILE A 207 -7.08 -4.39 18.76
N ASP A 208 -7.33 -4.37 20.09
CA ASP A 208 -6.87 -3.29 20.99
C ASP A 208 -5.34 -3.33 20.98
N SER A 209 -4.70 -2.27 20.48
CA SER A 209 -3.25 -2.26 20.26
C SER A 209 -2.44 -2.22 21.54
N ALA A 210 -2.99 -1.72 22.65
CA ALA A 210 -2.32 -1.65 23.94
C ALA A 210 -2.48 -2.95 24.76
N LYS A 211 -3.65 -3.62 24.64
CA LYS A 211 -3.95 -4.85 25.39
C LYS A 211 -3.61 -6.11 24.60
N HIS A 212 -3.38 -6.01 23.29
CA HIS A 212 -3.12 -7.13 22.39
C HIS A 212 -4.23 -8.21 22.45
N VAL A 213 -5.49 -7.78 22.41
CA VAL A 213 -6.67 -8.67 22.43
C VAL A 213 -7.63 -8.31 21.31
N VAL A 214 -8.24 -9.32 20.70
CA VAL A 214 -9.33 -9.10 19.73
C VAL A 214 -10.55 -8.61 20.50
N THR A 215 -11.01 -7.43 20.20
CA THR A 215 -12.21 -6.81 20.80
C THR A 215 -13.46 -7.04 19.97
N HIS A 216 -13.32 -7.07 18.64
CA HIS A 216 -14.41 -7.29 17.71
C HIS A 216 -13.95 -8.12 16.51
N LYS A 217 -14.90 -8.82 15.89
CA LYS A 217 -14.74 -9.47 14.59
C LYS A 217 -15.82 -8.96 13.65
N ILE A 218 -15.40 -8.47 12.50
CA ILE A 218 -16.27 -7.97 11.45
C ILE A 218 -16.41 -9.05 10.39
N GLY A 219 -17.61 -9.60 10.24
CA GLY A 219 -17.98 -10.52 9.17
C GLY A 219 -18.66 -9.79 8.03
N PHE A 220 -18.73 -10.44 6.89
CA PHE A 220 -19.32 -9.86 5.67
C PHE A 220 -20.43 -10.76 5.13
N ASN A 221 -21.56 -10.16 4.82
CA ASN A 221 -22.68 -10.83 4.18
C ASN A 221 -23.01 -10.11 2.86
N VAL A 222 -22.48 -10.63 1.77
CA VAL A 222 -22.72 -10.09 0.43
C VAL A 222 -23.84 -10.90 -0.23
N GLN A 223 -24.99 -10.27 -0.43
CA GLN A 223 -26.16 -10.94 -1.00
C GLN A 223 -25.82 -11.65 -2.33
N GLY A 224 -26.19 -12.91 -2.43
CA GLY A 224 -25.98 -13.74 -3.63
C GLY A 224 -24.60 -14.36 -3.76
N LEU A 225 -23.70 -14.14 -2.80
CA LEU A 225 -22.39 -14.78 -2.75
C LEU A 225 -22.31 -15.82 -1.62
N ARG A 226 -21.52 -16.86 -1.82
CA ARG A 226 -21.18 -17.82 -0.77
C ARG A 226 -20.11 -17.18 0.15
N ALA A 227 -20.07 -17.60 1.41
CA ALA A 227 -19.11 -17.07 2.38
C ALA A 227 -17.65 -17.24 1.91
N GLU A 228 -17.32 -18.35 1.28
CA GLU A 228 -15.96 -18.66 0.80
C GLU A 228 -15.49 -17.74 -0.34
N ALA A 229 -16.42 -17.07 -1.01
CA ALA A 229 -16.09 -16.06 -2.03
C ALA A 229 -15.74 -14.69 -1.42
N VAL A 230 -15.97 -14.52 -0.12
CA VAL A 230 -15.70 -13.27 0.58
C VAL A 230 -14.37 -13.40 1.31
N GLN A 231 -13.31 -12.87 0.71
CA GLN A 231 -11.94 -13.03 1.16
C GLN A 231 -11.31 -11.65 1.42
N PRO A 232 -11.36 -11.14 2.67
CA PRO A 232 -10.83 -9.82 3.02
C PRO A 232 -9.31 -9.77 2.85
N VAL A 233 -8.81 -8.71 2.20
CA VAL A 233 -7.37 -8.49 1.97
C VAL A 233 -6.98 -7.06 2.38
N GLY A 234 -6.94 -6.11 1.46
CA GLY A 234 -6.54 -4.73 1.72
C GLY A 234 -7.49 -4.01 2.68
N ILE A 235 -6.93 -3.24 3.61
CA ILE A 235 -7.67 -2.37 4.54
C ILE A 235 -7.13 -0.96 4.42
N ARG A 236 -8.02 0.05 4.34
CA ARG A 236 -7.63 1.47 4.43
C ARG A 236 -8.67 2.23 5.24
N PHE A 237 -8.19 3.13 6.09
CA PHE A 237 -9.03 4.10 6.82
C PHE A 237 -9.02 5.45 6.12
N THR A 238 -10.14 6.16 6.20
CA THR A 238 -10.15 7.60 5.91
C THR A 238 -9.17 8.35 6.84
N PRO A 239 -8.66 9.52 6.46
CA PRO A 239 -7.71 10.28 7.30
C PRO A 239 -8.21 10.59 8.71
N ASP A 240 -9.52 10.71 8.90
CA ASP A 240 -10.17 10.91 10.20
C ASP A 240 -10.45 9.59 10.95
N SER A 241 -10.13 8.45 10.34
CA SER A 241 -10.38 7.09 10.85
C SER A 241 -11.85 6.81 11.23
N THR A 242 -12.81 7.52 10.63
CA THR A 242 -14.24 7.28 10.88
C THR A 242 -14.81 6.19 9.98
N THR A 243 -14.21 5.99 8.81
CA THR A 243 -14.63 4.99 7.83
C THR A 243 -13.46 4.10 7.45
N ALA A 244 -13.71 2.80 7.40
CA ALA A 244 -12.78 1.82 6.86
C ALA A 244 -13.29 1.25 5.53
N PHE A 245 -12.37 0.98 4.62
CA PHE A 245 -12.61 0.27 3.38
C PHE A 245 -11.85 -1.05 3.42
N VAL A 246 -12.54 -2.15 3.09
CA VAL A 246 -11.95 -3.49 3.07
C VAL A 246 -12.20 -4.13 1.71
N ALA A 247 -11.13 -4.51 1.03
CA ALA A 247 -11.18 -5.27 -0.22
C ALA A 247 -11.59 -6.72 0.08
N LEU A 248 -12.60 -7.25 -0.61
CA LEU A 248 -13.18 -8.56 -0.34
C LEU A 248 -12.79 -9.62 -1.41
N GLY A 249 -11.63 -9.48 -2.03
CA GLY A 249 -11.06 -10.46 -2.95
C GLY A 249 -12.00 -10.93 -4.06
N PRO A 250 -12.27 -12.26 -4.17
CA PRO A 250 -13.15 -12.82 -5.20
C PRO A 250 -14.59 -12.34 -5.16
N ALA A 251 -15.04 -11.72 -4.06
CA ALA A 251 -16.36 -11.10 -4.00
C ALA A 251 -16.48 -9.89 -4.94
N ASN A 252 -15.37 -9.37 -5.48
CA ASN A 252 -15.34 -8.21 -6.38
C ASN A 252 -16.01 -6.99 -5.75
N ARG A 253 -15.81 -6.80 -4.45
CA ARG A 253 -16.42 -5.74 -3.65
C ARG A 253 -15.40 -5.09 -2.74
N VAL A 254 -15.65 -3.83 -2.46
CA VAL A 254 -15.06 -3.13 -1.32
C VAL A 254 -16.17 -2.89 -0.30
N ALA A 255 -15.98 -3.37 0.94
CA ALA A 255 -16.86 -3.07 2.05
C ALA A 255 -16.54 -1.69 2.60
N VAL A 256 -17.57 -0.88 2.85
CA VAL A 256 -17.50 0.41 3.55
C VAL A 256 -18.02 0.19 4.96
N ILE A 257 -17.19 0.45 5.96
CA ILE A 257 -17.45 0.13 7.35
C ILE A 257 -17.36 1.39 8.19
N ASP A 258 -18.34 1.60 9.07
CA ASP A 258 -18.23 2.59 10.13
C ASP A 258 -17.19 2.10 11.16
N ALA A 259 -16.06 2.80 11.28
CA ALA A 259 -14.95 2.36 12.12
C ALA A 259 -15.15 2.60 13.62
N ARG A 260 -16.31 3.12 14.04
CA ARG A 260 -16.70 3.28 15.44
C ARG A 260 -17.67 2.19 15.90
N THR A 261 -18.64 1.84 15.00
CA THR A 261 -19.66 0.84 15.29
C THR A 261 -19.32 -0.54 14.73
N TYR A 262 -18.32 -0.62 13.85
CA TYR A 262 -17.88 -1.82 13.10
C TYR A 262 -18.95 -2.37 12.14
N GLU A 263 -19.99 -1.58 11.86
CA GLU A 263 -21.08 -1.97 10.95
C GLU A 263 -20.68 -1.76 9.49
N VAL A 264 -20.94 -2.77 8.66
CA VAL A 264 -20.83 -2.64 7.20
C VAL A 264 -21.99 -1.82 6.68
N LYS A 265 -21.69 -0.64 6.13
CA LYS A 265 -22.69 0.30 5.62
C LYS A 265 -23.04 0.04 4.15
N LYS A 266 -22.06 -0.41 3.35
CA LYS A 266 -22.22 -0.55 1.90
C LYS A 266 -21.20 -1.52 1.33
N TYR A 267 -21.56 -2.18 0.24
CA TYR A 267 -20.65 -2.93 -0.62
C TYR A 267 -20.56 -2.24 -1.98
N LEU A 268 -19.37 -1.87 -2.40
CA LEU A 268 -19.10 -1.23 -3.69
C LEU A 268 -18.64 -2.29 -4.69
N LEU A 269 -19.32 -2.43 -5.82
CA LEU A 269 -18.88 -3.32 -6.89
C LEU A 269 -17.69 -2.69 -7.59
N VAL A 270 -16.58 -3.43 -7.64
CA VAL A 270 -15.32 -3.07 -8.31
C VAL A 270 -14.96 -4.13 -9.36
N GLY A 271 -13.76 -4.08 -9.93
CA GLY A 271 -13.28 -5.12 -10.83
C GLY A 271 -13.06 -6.47 -10.15
N GLN A 272 -12.63 -7.48 -10.91
CA GLN A 272 -12.54 -8.85 -10.43
C GLN A 272 -11.27 -9.10 -9.61
N ARG A 273 -11.43 -9.80 -8.48
CA ARG A 273 -10.37 -10.14 -7.53
C ARG A 273 -9.64 -8.90 -7.02
N VAL A 274 -10.34 -8.12 -6.21
CA VAL A 274 -9.78 -6.91 -5.60
C VAL A 274 -8.73 -7.27 -4.53
N TRP A 275 -7.56 -6.59 -4.56
CA TRP A 275 -6.44 -6.83 -3.64
C TRP A 275 -6.17 -5.66 -2.72
N GLN A 276 -5.48 -4.66 -3.21
CA GLN A 276 -4.98 -3.53 -2.42
C GLN A 276 -5.68 -2.23 -2.78
N MET A 277 -5.52 -1.25 -1.91
CA MET A 277 -6.15 0.06 -2.07
C MET A 277 -5.18 1.17 -1.64
N ALA A 278 -5.34 2.35 -2.25
CA ALA A 278 -4.64 3.56 -1.82
C ALA A 278 -5.54 4.79 -2.00
N PHE A 279 -5.53 5.70 -1.02
CA PHE A 279 -6.15 7.00 -1.17
C PHE A 279 -5.29 7.94 -2.00
N THR A 280 -5.95 8.88 -2.71
CA THR A 280 -5.28 10.11 -3.15
C THR A 280 -4.90 10.96 -1.94
N PRO A 281 -3.86 11.82 -2.03
CA PRO A 281 -3.40 12.63 -0.88
C PRO A 281 -4.50 13.50 -0.27
N ASP A 282 -5.44 14.00 -1.08
CA ASP A 282 -6.62 14.76 -0.65
C ASP A 282 -7.77 13.87 -0.11
N ALA A 283 -7.57 12.54 -0.13
CA ALA A 283 -8.56 11.52 0.23
C ALA A 283 -9.88 11.59 -0.56
N LYS A 284 -9.91 12.29 -1.69
CA LYS A 284 -11.08 12.39 -2.55
C LYS A 284 -11.40 11.06 -3.25
N TYR A 285 -10.37 10.37 -3.68
CA TYR A 285 -10.51 9.07 -4.35
C TYR A 285 -9.80 7.97 -3.59
N LEU A 286 -10.37 6.77 -3.68
CA LEU A 286 -9.75 5.51 -3.28
C LEU A 286 -9.57 4.65 -4.52
N LEU A 287 -8.33 4.26 -4.78
CA LEU A 287 -7.96 3.37 -5.88
C LEU A 287 -7.96 1.92 -5.39
N THR A 288 -8.43 0.97 -6.22
CA THR A 288 -8.39 -0.46 -5.90
C THR A 288 -7.75 -1.24 -7.05
N THR A 289 -6.84 -2.14 -6.75
CA THR A 289 -6.29 -3.06 -7.75
C THR A 289 -7.19 -4.28 -7.91
N ASN A 290 -7.52 -4.64 -9.15
CA ASN A 290 -8.44 -5.72 -9.48
C ASN A 290 -7.70 -6.77 -10.33
N GLY A 291 -7.14 -7.80 -9.68
CA GLY A 291 -6.16 -8.71 -10.25
C GLY A 291 -6.65 -9.48 -11.48
N LEU A 292 -7.89 -9.92 -11.51
CA LEU A 292 -8.40 -10.74 -12.64
C LEU A 292 -9.02 -9.92 -13.77
N SER A 293 -9.48 -8.69 -13.51
CA SER A 293 -9.97 -7.80 -14.58
C SER A 293 -8.88 -6.89 -15.14
N ASN A 294 -7.66 -6.89 -14.54
CA ASN A 294 -6.51 -6.12 -15.02
C ASN A 294 -6.79 -4.62 -15.08
N ASP A 295 -7.42 -4.09 -14.04
CA ASP A 295 -7.78 -2.69 -13.96
C ASP A 295 -7.67 -2.15 -12.52
N VAL A 296 -7.74 -0.85 -12.41
CA VAL A 296 -7.90 -0.11 -11.17
C VAL A 296 -9.26 0.54 -11.15
N SER A 297 -10.07 0.26 -10.13
CA SER A 297 -11.30 1.02 -9.92
C SER A 297 -11.00 2.27 -9.10
N VAL A 298 -11.59 3.40 -9.50
CA VAL A 298 -11.55 4.67 -8.78
C VAL A 298 -12.88 4.88 -8.08
N ILE A 299 -12.84 4.95 -6.76
CA ILE A 299 -13.99 5.19 -5.90
C ILE A 299 -13.96 6.64 -5.46
N ASP A 300 -15.04 7.39 -5.72
CA ASP A 300 -15.26 8.70 -5.10
C ASP A 300 -15.72 8.48 -3.65
N VAL A 301 -14.89 8.97 -2.71
CA VAL A 301 -15.07 8.67 -1.28
C VAL A 301 -16.29 9.36 -0.69
N ALA A 302 -16.63 10.53 -1.18
CA ALA A 302 -17.77 11.30 -0.66
C ALA A 302 -19.13 10.69 -1.08
N SER A 303 -19.24 10.28 -2.34
CA SER A 303 -20.47 9.67 -2.88
C SER A 303 -20.54 8.16 -2.69
N LEU A 304 -19.44 7.51 -2.34
CA LEU A 304 -19.29 6.06 -2.27
C LEU A 304 -19.72 5.37 -3.57
N ASN A 305 -19.26 5.89 -4.71
CA ASN A 305 -19.50 5.33 -6.03
C ASN A 305 -18.20 5.06 -6.77
N VAL A 306 -18.17 4.00 -7.55
CA VAL A 306 -17.09 3.75 -8.51
C VAL A 306 -17.33 4.68 -9.71
N VAL A 307 -16.39 5.58 -9.94
CA VAL A 307 -16.51 6.61 -10.99
C VAL A 307 -15.72 6.29 -12.24
N LYS A 308 -14.74 5.38 -12.15
CA LYS A 308 -13.88 4.99 -13.27
C LYS A 308 -13.31 3.60 -13.05
N SER A 309 -13.07 2.88 -14.14
CA SER A 309 -12.16 1.75 -14.25
C SER A 309 -11.03 2.13 -15.22
N ILE A 310 -9.78 1.92 -14.82
CA ILE A 310 -8.59 2.28 -15.57
C ILE A 310 -7.82 1.00 -15.87
N PRO A 311 -7.68 0.58 -17.14
CA PRO A 311 -6.91 -0.59 -17.51
C PRO A 311 -5.43 -0.41 -17.14
N VAL A 312 -4.80 -1.49 -16.64
CA VAL A 312 -3.36 -1.58 -16.28
C VAL A 312 -2.78 -2.88 -16.82
N GLY A 313 -1.59 -3.27 -16.38
CA GLY A 313 -1.01 -4.57 -16.73
C GLY A 313 -1.73 -5.74 -16.08
N ARG A 314 -1.27 -6.97 -16.35
CA ARG A 314 -1.92 -8.21 -15.87
C ARG A 314 -1.64 -8.50 -14.40
N LEU A 315 -2.67 -8.93 -13.69
CA LEU A 315 -2.68 -9.20 -12.24
C LEU A 315 -2.14 -8.01 -11.43
N PRO A 316 -2.79 -6.83 -11.49
CA PRO A 316 -2.40 -5.72 -10.63
C PRO A 316 -2.58 -6.10 -9.16
N TRP A 317 -1.52 -5.88 -8.34
CA TRP A 317 -1.50 -6.27 -6.94
C TRP A 317 -1.43 -5.07 -5.99
N GLY A 318 -0.34 -4.33 -6.01
CA GLY A 318 -0.12 -3.18 -5.15
C GLY A 318 -0.43 -1.85 -5.86
N VAL A 319 -0.79 -0.84 -5.07
CA VAL A 319 -0.99 0.53 -5.56
C VAL A 319 -0.52 1.55 -4.55
N VAL A 320 0.16 2.59 -5.02
CA VAL A 320 0.54 3.77 -4.23
C VAL A 320 0.27 5.04 -5.03
N VAL A 321 -0.03 6.13 -4.35
CA VAL A 321 -0.21 7.45 -4.96
C VAL A 321 0.95 8.34 -4.52
N ALA A 322 1.52 9.11 -5.46
CA ALA A 322 2.59 10.05 -5.15
C ALA A 322 2.11 11.08 -4.10
N PRO A 323 2.96 11.45 -3.12
CA PRO A 323 2.66 12.58 -2.23
C PRO A 323 2.59 13.87 -3.04
N GLN A 324 1.81 14.85 -2.56
CA GLN A 324 1.73 16.18 -3.16
C GLN A 324 2.83 17.10 -2.61
#